data_4ef9fa8be78e794e71be6a8d3df7f834
#
_entry.id   4ef9fa8be78e794e71be6a8d3df7f834
#
_cell.length_a   1.000
_cell.length_b   1.000
_cell.length_c   1.000
_cell.angle_alpha   90.00
_cell.angle_beta   90.00
_cell.angle_gamma   90.00
#
_symmetry.space_group_name_H-M   'P 1'
#
loop_
_entity.id
_entity.type
_entity.pdbx_description
1 polymer ?
#
loop_
_entity_poly.entity_id
_entity_poly.type
_entity_poly.pdbx_seq_one_letter_code
_entity_poly.pdbx_strand_id
1 'polypeptide(L)'
;LDPERKRKIIGNLFIKIFERYAKKIKDVKFLAQGTLYPDLIESKSVTGSQTSKIKSHHNVGGLPKKMRLKLIEPLKDLFKDEVRKLGISLGLDKKIVNRHPFPGPGLAIRIIGKITPKKIKILQEADYIFIEELKKYKLYSKIWQAYAALLPIKTVGVMGDTRTYEYTCLLRAVISKDGMTADYFSFPK
;
A
#
# COMPACT_ATOMS: atom_id res chain seq x y z
N LEU A 1 -16.21 -3.37 8.32
CA LEU A 1 -16.21 -3.40 6.85
C LEU A 1 -15.12 -4.37 6.40
N ASP A 2 -15.51 -5.30 5.55
CA ASP A 2 -14.62 -6.27 4.91
C ASP A 2 -13.49 -5.57 4.13
N PRO A 3 -12.23 -6.05 4.22
CA PRO A 3 -11.09 -5.47 3.52
C PRO A 3 -11.27 -5.40 1.99
N GLU A 4 -11.88 -6.42 1.40
CA GLU A 4 -12.14 -6.46 -0.04
C GLU A 4 -13.14 -5.39 -0.49
N ARG A 5 -14.20 -5.18 0.30
CA ARG A 5 -15.15 -4.10 0.06
C ARG A 5 -14.48 -2.72 0.16
N LYS A 6 -13.56 -2.53 1.11
CA LYS A 6 -12.77 -1.28 1.20
C LYS A 6 -11.94 -1.05 -0.05
N ARG A 7 -11.25 -2.08 -0.53
CA ARG A 7 -10.44 -2.01 -1.76
C ARG A 7 -11.26 -1.60 -2.97
N LYS A 8 -12.41 -2.24 -3.17
CA LYS A 8 -13.33 -1.91 -4.28
C LYS A 8 -13.84 -0.47 -4.21
N ILE A 9 -14.24 -0.01 -3.02
CA ILE A 9 -14.70 1.38 -2.83
C ILE A 9 -13.57 2.37 -3.17
N ILE A 10 -12.36 2.12 -2.66
CA ILE A 10 -11.20 2.98 -2.89
C ILE A 10 -10.80 2.99 -4.36
N GLY A 11 -10.71 1.82 -5.00
CA GLY A 11 -10.41 1.71 -6.43
C GLY A 11 -11.40 2.48 -7.30
N ASN A 12 -12.69 2.30 -7.06
CA ASN A 12 -13.73 3.04 -7.78
C ASN A 12 -13.65 4.56 -7.56
N LEU A 13 -13.31 4.99 -6.33
CA LEU A 13 -13.14 6.41 -6.02
C LEU A 13 -11.94 7.01 -6.75
N PHE A 14 -10.81 6.29 -6.80
CA PHE A 14 -9.63 6.70 -7.57
C PHE A 14 -9.99 6.97 -9.03
N ILE A 15 -10.65 6.02 -9.69
CA ILE A 15 -11.05 6.18 -11.10
C ILE A 15 -11.94 7.40 -11.29
N LYS A 16 -12.96 7.59 -10.46
CA LYS A 16 -13.84 8.76 -10.52
C LYS A 16 -13.08 10.08 -10.37
N ILE A 17 -12.08 10.10 -9.46
CA ILE A 17 -11.24 11.28 -9.26
C ILE A 17 -10.38 11.53 -10.50
N PHE A 18 -9.70 10.52 -11.03
CA PHE A 18 -8.91 10.64 -12.25
C PHE A 18 -9.73 11.15 -13.44
N GLU A 19 -10.89 10.55 -13.69
CA GLU A 19 -11.77 11.01 -14.77
C GLU A 19 -12.22 12.47 -14.58
N ARG A 20 -12.52 12.87 -13.35
CA ARG A 20 -12.90 14.26 -13.03
C ARG A 20 -11.75 15.24 -13.31
N TYR A 21 -10.51 14.88 -12.96
CA TYR A 21 -9.36 15.72 -13.24
C TYR A 21 -8.95 15.71 -14.71
N ALA A 22 -9.01 14.56 -15.38
CA ALA A 22 -8.73 14.44 -16.80
C ALA A 22 -9.64 15.35 -17.65
N LYS A 23 -10.92 15.50 -17.26
CA LYS A 23 -11.86 16.43 -17.94
C LYS A 23 -11.44 17.91 -17.86
N LYS A 24 -10.60 18.28 -16.89
CA LYS A 24 -10.10 19.67 -16.71
C LYS A 24 -8.83 19.94 -17.52
N ILE A 25 -8.18 18.90 -18.03
CA ILE A 25 -6.95 19.02 -18.80
C ILE A 25 -7.34 18.94 -20.28
N LYS A 26 -6.97 19.96 -21.04
CA LYS A 26 -7.25 20.02 -22.47
C LYS A 26 -6.46 18.94 -23.21
N ASP A 27 -7.10 18.29 -24.17
CA ASP A 27 -6.48 17.29 -25.06
C ASP A 27 -5.85 16.06 -24.40
N VAL A 28 -6.25 15.71 -23.18
CA VAL A 28 -5.82 14.49 -22.51
C VAL A 28 -6.39 13.26 -23.21
N LYS A 29 -5.49 12.37 -23.67
CA LYS A 29 -5.85 11.13 -24.41
C LYS A 29 -5.41 9.86 -23.67
N PHE A 30 -4.42 9.95 -22.79
CA PHE A 30 -3.77 8.81 -22.19
C PHE A 30 -3.77 8.89 -20.66
N LEU A 31 -3.80 7.71 -20.02
CA LEU A 31 -3.53 7.51 -18.60
C LEU A 31 -2.29 6.66 -18.46
N ALA A 32 -1.24 7.22 -17.86
CA ALA A 32 -0.04 6.45 -17.53
C ALA A 32 -0.27 5.66 -16.24
N GLN A 33 0.07 4.38 -16.25
CA GLN A 33 -0.03 3.48 -15.11
C GLN A 33 1.29 2.75 -14.86
N GLY A 34 1.68 2.64 -13.59
CA GLY A 34 2.92 1.98 -13.17
C GLY A 34 2.76 0.46 -12.96
N THR A 35 2.06 -0.22 -13.86
CA THR A 35 1.96 -1.69 -13.87
C THR A 35 3.34 -2.29 -14.07
N LEU A 36 3.68 -3.32 -13.29
CA LEU A 36 4.92 -4.08 -13.38
C LEU A 36 4.69 -5.46 -13.98
N TYR A 37 5.75 -6.11 -14.44
CA TYR A 37 5.70 -7.46 -15.01
C TYR A 37 5.06 -8.50 -14.05
N PRO A 38 5.40 -8.56 -12.76
CA PRO A 38 4.72 -9.44 -11.81
C PRO A 38 3.21 -9.23 -11.74
N ASP A 39 2.72 -7.99 -11.85
CA ASP A 39 1.30 -7.69 -11.82
C ASP A 39 0.55 -8.35 -13.00
N LEU A 40 1.20 -8.43 -14.17
CA LEU A 40 0.64 -9.06 -15.37
C LEU A 40 0.60 -10.58 -15.25
N ILE A 41 1.69 -11.21 -14.77
CA ILE A 41 1.77 -12.67 -14.60
C ILE A 41 0.71 -13.13 -13.60
N GLU A 42 0.62 -12.44 -12.47
CA GLU A 42 -0.32 -12.75 -11.41
C GLU A 42 -1.78 -12.57 -11.83
N SER A 43 -2.06 -11.64 -12.75
CA SER A 43 -3.39 -11.47 -13.33
C SER A 43 -3.78 -12.59 -14.31
N LYS A 44 -2.80 -13.20 -15.00
CA LYS A 44 -3.02 -14.28 -15.98
C LYS A 44 -3.19 -15.66 -15.34
N SER A 45 -2.57 -15.92 -14.20
CA SER A 45 -2.64 -17.23 -13.51
C SER A 45 -4.02 -17.54 -12.90
N VAL A 46 -4.94 -16.59 -12.90
CA VAL A 46 -6.30 -16.76 -12.34
C VAL A 46 -7.26 -17.47 -13.27
N THR A 47 -6.91 -17.73 -14.53
CA THR A 47 -7.81 -18.36 -15.52
C THR A 47 -7.79 -19.88 -15.52
N GLY A 48 -6.96 -20.55 -14.70
CA GLY A 48 -6.74 -22.00 -14.78
C GLY A 48 -6.94 -22.85 -13.52
N SER A 49 -7.19 -22.30 -12.34
CA SER A 49 -7.43 -23.10 -11.12
C SER A 49 -8.42 -22.47 -10.17
N GLN A 50 -9.18 -23.32 -9.45
CA GLN A 50 -10.19 -22.94 -8.43
C GLN A 50 -9.61 -22.23 -7.19
N THR A 51 -8.34 -21.84 -7.18
CA THR A 51 -7.71 -21.15 -6.08
C THR A 51 -7.95 -19.65 -6.19
N SER A 52 -8.89 -19.20 -5.40
CA SER A 52 -9.16 -17.85 -4.88
C SER A 52 -8.72 -16.67 -5.78
N LYS A 53 -9.70 -15.87 -6.15
CA LYS A 53 -9.57 -14.47 -6.67
C LYS A 53 -8.75 -13.58 -5.73
N ILE A 54 -7.46 -13.81 -5.59
CA ILE A 54 -6.61 -13.14 -4.59
C ILE A 54 -6.23 -11.71 -5.00
N LYS A 55 -6.48 -11.26 -6.27
CA LYS A 55 -5.91 -10.00 -6.75
C LYS A 55 -6.88 -9.04 -7.42
N SER A 56 -7.65 -8.37 -6.60
CA SER A 56 -8.39 -7.15 -6.96
C SER A 56 -7.65 -5.84 -6.61
N HIS A 57 -6.39 -5.93 -6.15
CA HIS A 57 -5.66 -4.76 -5.61
C HIS A 57 -4.57 -4.19 -6.53
N HIS A 58 -4.23 -4.88 -7.60
CA HIS A 58 -3.51 -4.25 -8.70
C HIS A 58 -4.52 -3.71 -9.69
N ASN A 59 -4.28 -2.50 -10.21
CA ASN A 59 -5.17 -1.84 -11.19
C ASN A 59 -5.34 -2.62 -12.50
N VAL A 60 -4.65 -3.76 -12.65
CA VAL A 60 -4.82 -4.72 -13.73
C VAL A 60 -6.18 -5.40 -13.54
N GLY A 61 -7.16 -5.01 -14.35
CA GLY A 61 -8.54 -5.50 -14.28
C GLY A 61 -9.50 -4.71 -13.38
N GLY A 62 -9.03 -3.71 -12.63
CA GLY A 62 -9.87 -2.82 -11.82
C GLY A 62 -10.33 -1.55 -12.53
N LEU A 63 -9.83 -1.29 -13.73
CA LEU A 63 -10.24 -0.13 -14.54
C LEU A 63 -11.61 -0.37 -15.18
N PRO A 64 -12.49 0.63 -15.25
CA PRO A 64 -13.77 0.51 -15.93
C PRO A 64 -13.59 0.15 -17.41
N LYS A 65 -14.34 -0.83 -17.89
CA LYS A 65 -14.33 -1.25 -19.31
C LYS A 65 -14.64 -0.11 -20.31
N LYS A 66 -15.20 1.00 -19.85
CA LYS A 66 -15.56 2.18 -20.64
C LYS A 66 -14.76 3.42 -20.25
N MET A 67 -13.48 3.28 -19.93
CA MET A 67 -12.63 4.44 -19.68
C MET A 67 -12.36 5.18 -21.01
N ARG A 68 -12.48 6.51 -21.00
CA ARG A 68 -12.23 7.35 -22.21
C ARG A 68 -10.74 7.51 -22.53
N LEU A 69 -9.86 7.30 -21.55
CA LEU A 69 -8.42 7.44 -21.70
C LEU A 69 -7.79 6.12 -22.16
N LYS A 70 -6.87 6.19 -23.10
CA LYS A 70 -6.04 5.06 -23.51
C LYS A 70 -4.97 4.81 -22.42
N LEU A 71 -4.75 3.56 -22.08
CA LEU A 71 -3.76 3.19 -21.08
C LEU A 71 -2.35 3.15 -21.69
N ILE A 72 -1.37 3.70 -20.96
CA ILE A 72 0.07 3.56 -21.25
C ILE A 72 0.73 2.94 -20.02
N GLU A 73 1.42 1.83 -20.19
CA GLU A 73 2.08 1.06 -19.15
C GLU A 73 3.57 0.89 -19.45
N PRO A 74 4.39 1.94 -19.27
CA PRO A 74 5.78 1.93 -19.72
C PRO A 74 6.69 0.99 -18.92
N LEU A 75 6.25 0.52 -17.75
CA LEU A 75 7.02 -0.34 -16.85
C LEU A 75 6.56 -1.80 -16.85
N LYS A 76 5.61 -2.16 -17.70
CA LYS A 76 4.92 -3.46 -17.67
C LYS A 76 5.81 -4.68 -17.91
N ASP A 77 6.97 -4.49 -18.51
CA ASP A 77 7.92 -5.55 -18.84
C ASP A 77 9.11 -5.60 -17.85
N LEU A 78 9.07 -4.78 -16.77
CA LEU A 78 10.13 -4.66 -15.79
C LEU A 78 9.74 -5.25 -14.42
N PHE A 79 10.74 -5.84 -13.77
CA PHE A 79 10.65 -6.21 -12.36
C PHE A 79 10.86 -4.99 -11.43
N LYS A 80 10.47 -5.12 -10.18
CA LYS A 80 10.51 -4.01 -9.21
C LYS A 80 11.93 -3.49 -8.94
N ASP A 81 12.92 -4.37 -8.92
CA ASP A 81 14.33 -4.00 -8.76
C ASP A 81 14.87 -3.26 -9.99
N GLU A 82 14.47 -3.65 -11.21
CA GLU A 82 14.81 -2.96 -12.45
C GLU A 82 14.19 -1.56 -12.49
N VAL A 83 12.92 -1.42 -12.09
CA VAL A 83 12.26 -0.11 -11.98
C VAL A 83 12.95 0.78 -10.96
N ARG A 84 13.45 0.23 -9.85
CA ARG A 84 14.25 0.99 -8.89
C ARG A 84 15.57 1.47 -9.48
N LYS A 85 16.29 0.61 -10.21
CA LYS A 85 17.53 0.97 -10.93
C LYS A 85 17.26 2.07 -11.95
N LEU A 86 16.21 1.92 -12.74
CA LEU A 86 15.76 2.92 -13.70
C LEU A 86 15.42 4.25 -13.01
N GLY A 87 14.70 4.21 -11.91
CA GLY A 87 14.38 5.42 -11.13
C GLY A 87 15.63 6.17 -10.67
N ILE A 88 16.65 5.45 -10.18
CA ILE A 88 17.94 6.03 -9.80
C ILE A 88 18.66 6.63 -11.01
N SER A 89 18.70 5.93 -12.15
CA SER A 89 19.34 6.42 -13.38
C SER A 89 18.66 7.68 -13.94
N LEU A 90 17.37 7.84 -13.70
CA LEU A 90 16.57 9.03 -14.03
C LEU A 90 16.70 10.17 -13.00
N GLY A 91 17.55 10.02 -11.98
CA GLY A 91 17.80 11.06 -10.97
C GLY A 91 16.77 11.14 -9.86
N LEU A 92 15.91 10.13 -9.67
CA LEU A 92 14.99 10.12 -8.52
C LEU A 92 15.75 9.97 -7.20
N ASP A 93 15.29 10.67 -6.17
CA ASP A 93 15.87 10.56 -4.82
C ASP A 93 15.79 9.10 -4.32
N LYS A 94 16.92 8.60 -3.84
CA LYS A 94 17.03 7.25 -3.25
C LYS A 94 16.02 7.03 -2.12
N LYS A 95 15.64 8.06 -1.38
CA LYS A 95 14.60 7.99 -0.34
C LYS A 95 13.22 7.65 -0.92
N ILE A 96 12.92 8.11 -2.13
CA ILE A 96 11.66 7.79 -2.82
C ILE A 96 11.73 6.38 -3.39
N VAL A 97 12.83 6.06 -4.09
CA VAL A 97 13.02 4.76 -4.76
C VAL A 97 13.04 3.59 -3.77
N ASN A 98 13.66 3.79 -2.59
CA ASN A 98 13.81 2.76 -1.57
C ASN A 98 12.69 2.76 -0.52
N ARG A 99 11.57 3.40 -0.78
CA ARG A 99 10.41 3.31 0.12
C ARG A 99 9.93 1.87 0.24
N HIS A 100 9.51 1.52 1.46
CA HIS A 100 8.87 0.22 1.71
C HIS A 100 7.65 0.03 0.79
N PRO A 101 7.37 -1.20 0.34
CA PRO A 101 6.15 -1.47 -0.39
C PRO A 101 4.94 -1.16 0.49
N PHE A 102 3.98 -0.44 -0.07
CA PHE A 102 2.80 0.00 0.64
C PHE A 102 1.56 -0.63 0.03
N PRO A 103 0.61 -1.14 0.83
CA PRO A 103 -0.65 -1.63 0.29
C PRO A 103 -1.37 -0.55 -0.50
N GLY A 104 -1.83 -0.83 -1.72
CA GLY A 104 -2.49 0.13 -2.61
C GLY A 104 -3.59 0.97 -1.95
N PRO A 105 -4.53 0.37 -1.17
CA PRO A 105 -5.56 1.13 -0.45
C PRO A 105 -5.05 1.95 0.75
N GLY A 106 -3.77 1.89 1.07
CA GLY A 106 -3.15 2.70 2.10
C GLY A 106 -3.65 2.46 3.52
N LEU A 107 -3.82 3.52 4.28
CA LEU A 107 -4.26 3.49 5.68
C LEU A 107 -5.61 2.77 5.88
N ALA A 108 -6.48 2.79 4.89
CA ALA A 108 -7.84 2.27 5.02
C ALA A 108 -7.90 0.77 5.35
N ILE A 109 -6.99 -0.05 4.80
CA ILE A 109 -6.93 -1.49 5.09
C ILE A 109 -6.17 -1.80 6.38
N ARG A 110 -5.37 -0.88 6.86
CA ARG A 110 -4.64 -0.99 8.13
C ARG A 110 -5.48 -0.59 9.35
N ILE A 111 -6.66 -0.02 9.13
CA ILE A 111 -7.69 0.16 10.17
C ILE A 111 -8.65 -1.02 10.07
N ILE A 112 -8.57 -1.95 11.00
CA ILE A 112 -9.49 -3.09 11.04
C ILE A 112 -10.88 -2.60 11.50
N GLY A 113 -11.92 -3.02 10.77
CA GLY A 113 -13.30 -2.58 11.04
C GLY A 113 -13.66 -1.22 10.42
N LYS A 114 -14.52 -0.45 11.08
CA LYS A 114 -15.03 0.84 10.59
C LYS A 114 -13.94 1.92 10.61
N ILE A 115 -13.81 2.63 9.49
CA ILE A 115 -12.92 3.79 9.35
C ILE A 115 -13.63 5.04 9.91
N THR A 116 -12.92 5.82 10.72
CA THR A 116 -13.37 7.12 11.23
C THR A 116 -12.22 8.12 11.20
N PRO A 117 -12.48 9.44 11.16
CA PRO A 117 -11.42 10.45 11.20
C PRO A 117 -10.48 10.28 12.42
N LYS A 118 -11.04 10.00 13.61
CA LYS A 118 -10.25 9.74 14.82
C LYS A 118 -9.29 8.56 14.64
N LYS A 119 -9.75 7.42 14.09
CA LYS A 119 -8.91 6.24 13.85
C LYS A 119 -7.84 6.49 12.80
N ILE A 120 -8.15 7.28 11.77
CA ILE A 120 -7.16 7.67 10.76
C ILE A 120 -6.04 8.46 11.41
N LYS A 121 -6.37 9.48 12.23
CA LYS A 121 -5.38 10.31 12.92
C LYS A 121 -4.49 9.47 13.85
N ILE A 122 -5.07 8.63 14.68
CA ILE A 122 -4.33 7.73 15.57
C ILE A 122 -3.35 6.85 14.76
N LEU A 123 -3.83 6.23 13.69
CA LEU A 123 -2.97 5.37 12.88
C LEU A 123 -1.86 6.14 12.15
N GLN A 124 -2.15 7.35 11.67
CA GLN A 124 -1.14 8.20 11.02
C GLN A 124 -0.02 8.56 12.00
N GLU A 125 -0.36 8.93 13.23
CA GLU A 125 0.61 9.28 14.27
C GLU A 125 1.42 8.05 14.70
N ALA A 126 0.78 6.90 14.95
CA ALA A 126 1.45 5.66 15.32
C ALA A 126 2.40 5.16 14.21
N ASP A 127 1.96 5.20 12.96
CA ASP A 127 2.78 4.81 11.81
C ASP A 127 3.98 5.75 11.61
N TYR A 128 3.76 7.04 11.77
CA TYR A 128 4.82 8.05 11.70
C TYR A 128 5.90 7.81 12.75
N ILE A 129 5.50 7.68 14.02
CA ILE A 129 6.43 7.43 15.13
C ILE A 129 7.24 6.15 14.86
N PHE A 130 6.56 5.06 14.49
CA PHE A 130 7.23 3.78 14.22
C PHE A 130 8.27 3.90 13.09
N ILE A 131 7.91 4.52 11.98
CA ILE A 131 8.81 4.69 10.84
C ILE A 131 10.00 5.61 11.19
N GLU A 132 9.77 6.70 11.93
CA GLU A 132 10.86 7.60 12.36
C GLU A 132 11.83 6.89 13.33
N GLU A 133 11.33 6.09 14.27
CA GLU A 133 12.21 5.29 15.13
C GLU A 133 13.04 4.28 14.33
N LEU A 134 12.44 3.59 13.33
CA LEU A 134 13.20 2.70 12.44
C LEU A 134 14.31 3.43 11.69
N LYS A 135 14.08 4.66 11.24
CA LYS A 135 15.09 5.50 10.57
C LYS A 135 16.19 5.93 11.53
N LYS A 136 15.82 6.40 12.72
CA LYS A 136 16.73 6.85 13.78
C LYS A 136 17.71 5.75 14.18
N TYR A 137 17.23 4.52 14.33
CA TYR A 137 18.07 3.35 14.64
C TYR A 137 18.71 2.69 13.42
N LYS A 138 18.62 3.31 12.23
CA LYS A 138 19.19 2.78 10.95
C LYS A 138 18.67 1.38 10.59
N LEU A 139 17.46 1.05 11.00
CA LEU A 139 16.81 -0.24 10.73
C LEU A 139 15.91 -0.20 9.48
N TYR A 140 15.46 0.98 9.07
CA TYR A 140 14.52 1.14 7.96
C TYR A 140 14.99 0.44 6.67
N SER A 141 16.26 0.57 6.29
CA SER A 141 16.81 -0.06 5.09
C SER A 141 17.02 -1.57 5.21
N LYS A 142 17.03 -2.12 6.42
CA LYS A 142 17.18 -3.56 6.70
C LYS A 142 15.83 -4.31 6.67
N ILE A 143 14.74 -3.58 6.70
CA ILE A 143 13.38 -4.10 6.74
C ILE A 143 12.77 -3.95 5.34
N TRP A 144 12.15 -5.01 4.82
CA TRP A 144 11.49 -4.97 3.52
C TRP A 144 10.18 -4.22 3.55
N GLN A 145 9.37 -4.42 4.61
CA GLN A 145 8.11 -3.72 4.84
C GLN A 145 7.87 -3.52 6.33
N ALA A 146 7.60 -2.28 6.72
CA ALA A 146 7.14 -1.94 8.07
C ALA A 146 5.94 -0.99 8.00
N TYR A 147 5.00 -1.20 8.90
CA TYR A 147 3.87 -0.30 9.11
C TYR A 147 3.16 -0.59 10.44
N ALA A 148 2.39 0.39 10.90
CA ALA A 148 1.43 0.22 11.98
C ALA A 148 0.03 -0.13 11.43
N ALA A 149 -0.76 -0.91 12.20
CA ALA A 149 -2.15 -1.20 11.94
C ALA A 149 -2.99 -1.02 13.21
N LEU A 150 -4.22 -0.51 13.08
CA LEU A 150 -5.10 -0.25 14.21
C LEU A 150 -6.15 -1.35 14.32
N LEU A 151 -6.17 -2.00 15.48
CA LEU A 151 -7.12 -3.07 15.79
C LEU A 151 -8.45 -2.49 16.31
N PRO A 152 -9.58 -3.21 16.17
CA PRO A 152 -10.90 -2.75 16.61
C PRO A 152 -11.15 -2.98 18.11
N ILE A 153 -10.13 -3.34 18.85
CA ILE A 153 -10.17 -3.62 20.28
C ILE A 153 -9.52 -2.49 21.07
N LYS A 154 -10.01 -2.27 22.27
CA LYS A 154 -9.41 -1.37 23.25
C LYS A 154 -8.87 -2.19 24.41
N THR A 155 -7.73 -1.77 24.92
CA THR A 155 -7.12 -2.35 26.10
C THR A 155 -7.02 -1.32 27.21
N VAL A 156 -6.94 -1.83 28.44
CA VAL A 156 -6.70 -0.97 29.60
C VAL A 156 -5.28 -0.47 29.58
N GLY A 157 -5.11 0.84 29.70
CA GLY A 157 -3.85 1.50 29.96
C GLY A 157 -3.92 2.24 31.29
N VAL A 158 -2.78 2.61 31.81
CA VAL A 158 -2.65 3.47 32.99
C VAL A 158 -1.89 4.72 32.60
N MET A 159 -2.46 5.89 32.90
CA MET A 159 -1.80 7.17 32.66
C MET A 159 -1.93 7.99 33.94
N GLY A 160 -0.84 8.10 34.70
CA GLY A 160 -0.88 8.57 36.07
C GLY A 160 -1.74 7.66 36.94
N ASP A 161 -2.63 8.23 37.70
CA ASP A 161 -3.54 7.49 38.61
C ASP A 161 -4.87 7.08 37.95
N THR A 162 -5.03 7.30 36.63
CA THR A 162 -6.27 7.01 35.92
C THR A 162 -6.13 5.86 34.95
N ARG A 163 -7.19 5.03 34.87
CA ARG A 163 -7.30 4.01 33.83
C ARG A 163 -7.74 4.65 32.52
N THR A 164 -7.06 4.29 31.45
CA THR A 164 -7.43 4.68 30.08
C THR A 164 -7.86 3.46 29.27
N TYR A 165 -8.66 3.68 28.24
CA TYR A 165 -9.13 2.63 27.33
C TYR A 165 -8.82 3.04 25.90
N GLU A 166 -7.65 2.62 25.43
CA GLU A 166 -7.14 3.04 24.13
C GLU A 166 -7.10 1.89 23.11
N TYR A 167 -7.07 2.25 21.84
CA TYR A 167 -7.00 1.28 20.76
C TYR A 167 -5.64 0.57 20.74
N THR A 168 -5.68 -0.74 20.51
CA THR A 168 -4.47 -1.55 20.30
C THR A 168 -3.89 -1.27 18.92
N CYS A 169 -2.59 -0.95 18.89
CA CYS A 169 -1.82 -0.81 17.67
C CYS A 169 -0.92 -2.03 17.46
N LEU A 170 -0.97 -2.61 16.27
CA LEU A 170 -0.08 -3.69 15.84
C LEU A 170 1.04 -3.07 15.03
N LEU A 171 2.29 -3.39 15.35
CA LEU A 171 3.47 -3.05 14.56
C LEU A 171 3.89 -4.27 13.74
N ARG A 172 4.07 -4.06 12.44
CA ARG A 172 4.56 -5.08 11.52
C ARG A 172 5.93 -4.66 10.99
N ALA A 173 6.91 -5.56 11.08
CA ALA A 173 8.20 -5.44 10.43
C ALA A 173 8.60 -6.79 9.87
N VAL A 174 8.82 -6.89 8.57
CA VAL A 174 9.15 -8.14 7.89
C VAL A 174 10.30 -7.95 6.93
N ILE A 175 11.05 -9.03 6.74
CA ILE A 175 12.08 -9.16 5.71
C ILE A 175 11.56 -10.04 4.57
N SER A 176 11.99 -9.77 3.36
CA SER A 176 11.71 -10.58 2.18
C SER A 176 12.78 -10.37 1.15
N LYS A 177 13.15 -11.42 0.43
CA LYS A 177 14.08 -11.34 -0.70
C LYS A 177 13.35 -11.13 -2.04
N ASP A 178 12.23 -11.80 -2.20
CA ASP A 178 11.46 -11.89 -3.46
C ASP A 178 10.11 -11.15 -3.43
N GLY A 179 9.68 -10.69 -2.25
CA GLY A 179 8.36 -10.08 -2.04
C GLY A 179 7.20 -11.08 -1.97
N MET A 180 7.46 -12.38 -2.17
CA MET A 180 6.47 -13.46 -2.13
C MET A 180 6.51 -14.19 -0.80
N THR A 181 7.71 -14.47 -0.30
CA THR A 181 7.95 -15.04 1.01
C THR A 181 8.40 -13.96 1.98
N ALA A 182 7.91 -13.99 3.19
CA ALA A 182 8.27 -13.00 4.22
C ALA A 182 8.46 -13.69 5.56
N ASP A 183 9.50 -13.25 6.27
CA ASP A 183 9.77 -13.64 7.64
C ASP A 183 9.74 -12.40 8.54
N TYR A 184 9.62 -12.58 9.86
CA TYR A 184 9.66 -11.46 10.79
C TYR A 184 11.05 -10.84 10.86
N PHE A 185 11.11 -9.55 11.10
CA PHE A 185 12.36 -8.86 11.37
C PHE A 185 12.70 -8.99 12.86
N SER A 186 13.84 -9.62 13.17
CA SER A 186 14.35 -9.70 14.55
C SER A 186 14.99 -8.38 14.94
N PHE A 187 14.36 -7.66 15.87
CA PHE A 187 14.91 -6.42 16.40
C PHE A 187 16.13 -6.70 17.27
N PRO A 188 17.18 -5.85 17.21
CA PRO A 188 18.29 -5.94 18.16
C PRO A 188 17.78 -5.69 19.59
N LYS A 189 18.43 -6.36 20.56
CA LYS A 189 18.17 -6.15 22.00
C LYS A 189 18.64 -4.78 22.44
#